data_ff142356e512ae47fe1553219ff7961b
#
_entry.id   ff142356e512ae47fe1553219ff7961b
#
_cell.length_a   1.000
_cell.length_b   1.000
_cell.length_c   1.000
_cell.angle_alpha   90.00
_cell.angle_beta   90.00
_cell.angle_gamma   90.00
#
_symmetry.space_group_name_H-M   'P 1'
#
loop_
_entity.id
_entity.type
_entity.pdbx_description
1 polymer ?
#
loop_
_entity_poly.entity_id
_entity_poly.type
_entity_poly.pdbx_seq_one_letter_code
_entity_poly.pdbx_strand_id
1 'polypeptide(L)'
;MGEIYVTGHRNPDTDSIVAAIAYANLRNSLGDREYKAVRIGAINDETKNVLDRFGFEAPPLIKNMRTQVCDLDFDRPPELNCSVTMDLAWRTMREGQIATMPIVNEDGSLYGMLSAGDIASFDMQTIYNSRIDELPLFNLLSVLEGQLVNEFGNDVNTVSGEVMIALSQSFEDLSSIDRDSILICGDQPEVIEMALDKGINCLIICQAEIKSRWAERETTTCIVSTPLDARRVARIIYQAIPIARVCEKKDIITFHLSDYLDDVREVLLKSRYRCYPILDEENHVVGTLSRFHLLRPRRKRVVLVDHNEASQSVHGLDQVEIMEIIDHHRLADIQTKQPISVRNEPVGSTNTIITSMYQEYGVVPSPKMAGLMAAAILSDTVMFKSPTCTKKDIAMAKRLSRIANVSLEELGKRLFSFAGADGKTAEELLRTDYKQFHIAEQNIAVSQITCDDSEHLMARSGEFLEVMQKLRVANEYDIIILMITDVLLEGSHLLYVGSDDIMQQAFSVVPRDNHLFLPKVMSRKKQVIPMLTALWG
;
A
#
# COMPACT_ATOMS: atom_id res chain seq x y z
N MET A 1 0.92 -0.77 -17.51
CA MET A 1 -0.50 -0.70 -17.10
C MET A 1 -0.58 -1.37 -15.74
N GLY A 2 -1.25 -0.77 -14.74
CA GLY A 2 -1.27 -1.34 -13.38
C GLY A 2 -2.10 -2.63 -13.27
N GLU A 3 -1.82 -3.40 -12.20
CA GLU A 3 -2.55 -4.62 -11.82
C GLU A 3 -4.06 -4.38 -11.69
N ILE A 4 -4.87 -5.40 -11.95
CA ILE A 4 -6.31 -5.41 -11.70
C ILE A 4 -6.58 -6.43 -10.60
N TYR A 5 -7.12 -6.00 -9.49
CA TYR A 5 -7.46 -6.88 -8.37
C TYR A 5 -8.82 -7.55 -8.61
N VAL A 6 -8.91 -8.83 -8.32
CA VAL A 6 -10.18 -9.59 -8.34
C VAL A 6 -10.50 -10.00 -6.92
N THR A 7 -11.64 -9.57 -6.41
CA THR A 7 -12.00 -9.81 -5.00
C THR A 7 -13.43 -10.27 -4.84
N GLY A 8 -13.64 -11.23 -3.96
CA GLY A 8 -14.94 -11.60 -3.44
C GLY A 8 -15.38 -10.73 -2.26
N HIS A 9 -16.40 -11.17 -1.53
CA HIS A 9 -17.00 -10.41 -0.43
C HIS A 9 -16.19 -10.48 0.88
N ARG A 10 -16.54 -9.59 1.86
CA ARG A 10 -15.80 -9.38 3.12
C ARG A 10 -15.71 -10.62 4.02
N ASN A 11 -16.75 -11.45 4.06
CA ASN A 11 -16.77 -12.71 4.81
C ASN A 11 -16.70 -13.87 3.81
N PRO A 12 -15.52 -14.10 3.19
CA PRO A 12 -15.44 -14.95 2.02
C PRO A 12 -15.70 -16.41 2.38
N ASP A 13 -16.57 -17.03 1.63
CA ASP A 13 -16.76 -18.48 1.59
C ASP A 13 -15.92 -19.11 0.47
N THR A 14 -16.14 -20.39 0.24
CA THR A 14 -15.39 -21.12 -0.77
C THR A 14 -15.70 -20.61 -2.19
N ASP A 15 -16.97 -20.25 -2.50
CA ASP A 15 -17.34 -19.73 -3.82
C ASP A 15 -16.65 -18.39 -4.09
N SER A 16 -16.66 -17.49 -3.13
CA SER A 16 -16.08 -16.16 -3.20
C SER A 16 -14.56 -16.18 -3.46
N ILE A 17 -13.81 -17.00 -2.73
CA ILE A 17 -12.35 -17.12 -2.88
C ILE A 17 -11.99 -17.78 -4.21
N VAL A 18 -12.67 -18.88 -4.54
CA VAL A 18 -12.40 -19.62 -5.79
C VAL A 18 -12.80 -18.81 -7.01
N ALA A 19 -13.90 -18.06 -6.95
CA ALA A 19 -14.30 -17.16 -8.03
C ALA A 19 -13.22 -16.11 -8.33
N ALA A 20 -12.62 -15.52 -7.29
CA ALA A 20 -11.52 -14.58 -7.48
C ALA A 20 -10.31 -15.23 -8.17
N ILE A 21 -9.90 -16.41 -7.72
CA ILE A 21 -8.78 -17.17 -8.31
C ILE A 21 -9.08 -17.59 -9.76
N ALA A 22 -10.27 -18.16 -10.00
CA ALA A 22 -10.65 -18.68 -11.29
C ALA A 22 -10.81 -17.57 -12.33
N TYR A 23 -11.43 -16.45 -11.95
CA TYR A 23 -11.57 -15.31 -12.86
C TYR A 23 -10.23 -14.66 -13.21
N ALA A 24 -9.36 -14.44 -12.22
CA ALA A 24 -8.02 -13.94 -12.47
C ALA A 24 -7.23 -14.87 -13.39
N ASN A 25 -7.32 -16.20 -13.19
CA ASN A 25 -6.68 -17.19 -14.05
C ASN A 25 -7.23 -17.14 -15.50
N LEU A 26 -8.54 -17.04 -15.66
CA LEU A 26 -9.17 -16.91 -16.99
C LEU A 26 -8.65 -15.69 -17.73
N ARG A 27 -8.67 -14.52 -17.08
CA ARG A 27 -8.25 -13.26 -17.72
C ARG A 27 -6.76 -13.23 -18.04
N ASN A 28 -5.92 -13.78 -17.17
CA ASN A 28 -4.48 -13.90 -17.41
C ASN A 28 -4.18 -14.86 -18.58
N SER A 29 -5.01 -15.90 -18.77
CA SER A 29 -4.85 -16.81 -19.91
C SER A 29 -5.19 -16.15 -21.25
N LEU A 30 -5.95 -15.05 -21.25
CA LEU A 30 -6.28 -14.28 -22.45
C LEU A 30 -5.23 -13.18 -22.77
N GLY A 31 -4.33 -12.86 -21.85
CA GLY A 31 -3.08 -12.16 -22.13
C GLY A 31 -3.13 -10.63 -22.20
N ASP A 32 -4.26 -9.96 -21.94
CA ASP A 32 -4.38 -8.52 -22.17
C ASP A 32 -3.86 -7.65 -21.00
N ARG A 33 -3.93 -8.14 -19.75
CA ARG A 33 -3.59 -7.41 -18.52
C ARG A 33 -3.27 -8.38 -17.40
N GLU A 34 -2.60 -7.89 -16.35
CA GLU A 34 -2.34 -8.66 -15.15
C GLU A 34 -3.51 -8.57 -14.16
N TYR A 35 -4.16 -9.71 -13.91
CA TYR A 35 -5.22 -9.85 -12.93
C TYR A 35 -4.70 -10.62 -11.72
N LYS A 36 -4.95 -10.09 -10.52
CA LYS A 36 -4.47 -10.64 -9.26
C LYS A 36 -5.63 -10.95 -8.33
N ALA A 37 -5.83 -12.22 -8.03
CA ALA A 37 -6.80 -12.61 -7.03
C ALA A 37 -6.37 -12.12 -5.64
N VAL A 38 -7.30 -11.49 -4.92
CA VAL A 38 -7.09 -11.02 -3.54
C VAL A 38 -8.29 -11.35 -2.69
N ARG A 39 -8.12 -11.41 -1.38
CA ARG A 39 -9.21 -11.54 -0.42
C ARG A 39 -9.28 -10.32 0.49
N ILE A 40 -10.46 -10.03 0.99
CA ILE A 40 -10.72 -8.89 1.87
C ILE A 40 -11.15 -9.31 3.28
N GLY A 41 -11.18 -10.62 3.53
CA GLY A 41 -11.49 -11.23 4.81
C GLY A 41 -10.68 -12.49 5.10
N ALA A 42 -10.89 -13.06 6.29
CA ALA A 42 -10.28 -14.32 6.68
C ALA A 42 -10.96 -15.48 5.93
N ILE A 43 -10.20 -16.49 5.53
CA ILE A 43 -10.73 -17.73 4.95
C ILE A 43 -11.19 -18.68 6.07
N ASN A 44 -12.25 -19.41 5.81
CA ASN A 44 -12.73 -20.46 6.68
C ASN A 44 -11.97 -21.78 6.44
N ASP A 45 -12.17 -22.77 7.33
CA ASP A 45 -11.46 -24.05 7.25
C ASP A 45 -11.85 -24.87 6.01
N GLU A 46 -13.12 -24.79 5.57
CA GLU A 46 -13.57 -25.44 4.34
C GLU A 46 -12.80 -24.91 3.13
N THR A 47 -12.77 -23.61 2.96
CA THR A 47 -12.00 -22.96 1.88
C THR A 47 -10.53 -23.32 1.93
N LYS A 48 -9.91 -23.33 3.12
CA LYS A 48 -8.52 -23.71 3.29
C LYS A 48 -8.27 -25.14 2.84
N ASN A 49 -9.12 -26.10 3.28
CA ASN A 49 -9.01 -27.51 2.91
C ASN A 49 -9.16 -27.72 1.39
N VAL A 50 -10.05 -26.95 0.75
CA VAL A 50 -10.25 -27.00 -0.70
C VAL A 50 -9.02 -26.47 -1.44
N LEU A 51 -8.46 -25.36 -1.02
CA LEU A 51 -7.25 -24.78 -1.61
C LEU A 51 -6.06 -25.74 -1.48
N ASP A 52 -5.83 -26.26 -0.28
CA ASP A 52 -4.73 -27.21 0.02
C ASP A 52 -4.85 -28.47 -0.84
N ARG A 53 -6.06 -29.02 -0.99
CA ARG A 53 -6.32 -30.22 -1.80
C ARG A 53 -5.90 -30.06 -3.25
N PHE A 54 -6.17 -28.91 -3.84
CA PHE A 54 -5.86 -28.65 -5.24
C PHE A 54 -4.52 -27.96 -5.44
N GLY A 55 -3.79 -27.67 -4.36
CA GLY A 55 -2.45 -27.08 -4.36
C GLY A 55 -2.47 -25.60 -4.78
N PHE A 56 -3.42 -24.85 -4.25
CA PHE A 56 -3.50 -23.41 -4.37
C PHE A 56 -3.21 -22.73 -3.05
N GLU A 57 -2.51 -21.63 -3.10
CA GLU A 57 -2.32 -20.75 -1.94
C GLU A 57 -3.51 -19.81 -1.77
N ALA A 58 -3.77 -19.41 -0.53
CA ALA A 58 -4.78 -18.41 -0.25
C ALA A 58 -4.37 -17.07 -0.87
N PRO A 59 -5.29 -16.36 -1.56
CA PRO A 59 -4.98 -15.04 -2.09
C PRO A 59 -4.52 -14.07 -1.00
N PRO A 60 -3.63 -13.12 -1.30
CA PRO A 60 -3.17 -12.13 -0.34
C PRO A 60 -4.34 -11.31 0.24
N LEU A 61 -4.25 -10.99 1.54
CA LEU A 61 -5.26 -10.20 2.23
C LEU A 61 -5.04 -8.71 1.98
N ILE A 62 -6.04 -8.04 1.43
CA ILE A 62 -6.09 -6.58 1.28
C ILE A 62 -7.29 -6.05 2.06
N LYS A 63 -7.04 -5.38 3.18
CA LYS A 63 -8.10 -4.83 4.04
C LYS A 63 -8.65 -3.49 3.56
N ASN A 64 -7.86 -2.76 2.79
CA ASN A 64 -8.17 -1.38 2.40
C ASN A 64 -7.60 -1.08 1.00
N MET A 65 -8.43 -0.52 0.13
CA MET A 65 -8.06 -0.12 -1.24
C MET A 65 -8.13 1.40 -1.44
N ARG A 66 -8.16 2.20 -0.36
CA ARG A 66 -8.02 3.65 -0.49
C ARG A 66 -6.75 4.00 -1.25
N THR A 67 -6.79 5.11 -1.97
CA THR A 67 -5.63 5.63 -2.70
C THR A 67 -4.52 6.02 -1.73
N GLN A 68 -3.29 5.67 -2.06
CA GLN A 68 -2.07 5.94 -1.29
C GLN A 68 -1.11 6.81 -2.09
N VAL A 69 -0.06 7.34 -1.46
CA VAL A 69 0.97 8.14 -2.12
C VAL A 69 1.65 7.35 -3.24
N CYS A 70 1.87 6.03 -3.09
CA CYS A 70 2.42 5.17 -4.14
C CYS A 70 1.56 5.09 -5.42
N ASP A 71 0.28 5.44 -5.33
CA ASP A 71 -0.64 5.48 -6.48
C ASP A 71 -0.57 6.83 -7.24
N LEU A 72 0.27 7.77 -6.80
CA LEU A 72 0.47 9.05 -7.45
C LEU A 72 1.65 9.00 -8.44
N ASP A 73 1.57 9.87 -9.43
CA ASP A 73 2.69 10.12 -10.35
C ASP A 73 3.49 11.32 -9.82
N PHE A 74 4.29 11.08 -8.78
CA PHE A 74 5.07 12.09 -8.11
C PHE A 74 6.43 12.33 -8.78
N ASP A 75 7.05 13.49 -8.52
CA ASP A 75 8.33 13.86 -9.09
C ASP A 75 9.49 13.07 -8.44
N ARG A 76 10.48 12.72 -9.26
CA ARG A 76 11.74 12.11 -8.82
C ARG A 76 12.90 13.01 -9.22
N PRO A 77 13.21 14.03 -8.42
CA PRO A 77 14.34 14.90 -8.68
C PRO A 77 15.66 14.13 -8.57
N PRO A 78 16.74 14.60 -9.22
CA PRO A 78 18.08 14.05 -9.01
C PRO A 78 18.46 14.09 -7.53
N GLU A 79 19.08 13.03 -7.04
CA GLU A 79 19.58 12.99 -5.66
C GLU A 79 20.84 13.85 -5.52
N LEU A 80 20.86 14.72 -4.52
CA LEU A 80 22.01 15.51 -4.14
C LEU A 80 22.38 15.24 -2.69
N ASN A 81 23.66 14.89 -2.48
CA ASN A 81 24.21 14.71 -1.16
C ASN A 81 24.46 16.09 -0.49
N CYS A 82 24.35 16.13 0.82
CA CYS A 82 24.52 17.36 1.61
C CYS A 82 25.92 17.99 1.50
N SER A 83 26.95 17.24 1.07
CA SER A 83 28.34 17.69 0.90
C SER A 83 28.60 18.42 -0.42
N VAL A 84 27.67 18.35 -1.40
CA VAL A 84 27.89 18.98 -2.71
C VAL A 84 27.88 20.51 -2.60
N THR A 85 28.54 21.17 -3.57
CA THR A 85 28.63 22.62 -3.61
C THR A 85 27.28 23.27 -3.94
N MET A 86 27.08 24.49 -3.45
CA MET A 86 25.91 25.31 -3.80
C MET A 86 25.84 25.57 -5.31
N ASP A 87 26.96 25.71 -6.00
CA ASP A 87 27.03 25.86 -7.47
C ASP A 87 26.45 24.62 -8.19
N LEU A 88 26.85 23.41 -7.78
CA LEU A 88 26.31 22.19 -8.38
C LEU A 88 24.80 22.07 -8.11
N ALA A 89 24.38 22.32 -6.89
CA ALA A 89 22.95 22.27 -6.54
C ALA A 89 22.14 23.30 -7.34
N TRP A 90 22.61 24.52 -7.47
CA TRP A 90 21.96 25.55 -8.28
C TRP A 90 21.85 25.17 -9.76
N ARG A 91 22.94 24.65 -10.34
CA ARG A 91 22.92 24.15 -11.73
C ARG A 91 21.90 23.04 -11.92
N THR A 92 21.89 22.04 -11.02
CA THR A 92 20.93 20.93 -11.07
C THR A 92 19.49 21.42 -10.96
N MET A 93 19.21 22.33 -10.04
CA MET A 93 17.87 22.91 -9.87
C MET A 93 17.43 23.69 -11.13
N ARG A 94 18.32 24.49 -11.71
CA ARG A 94 18.06 25.29 -12.90
C ARG A 94 17.80 24.42 -14.14
N GLU A 95 18.63 23.42 -14.37
CA GLU A 95 18.52 22.51 -15.51
C GLU A 95 17.25 21.65 -15.40
N GLY A 96 16.92 21.17 -14.21
CA GLY A 96 15.71 20.42 -13.93
C GLY A 96 14.46 21.26 -13.76
N GLN A 97 14.56 22.60 -13.79
CA GLN A 97 13.45 23.54 -13.48
C GLN A 97 12.80 23.26 -12.10
N ILE A 98 13.62 22.85 -11.13
CA ILE A 98 13.21 22.46 -9.79
C ILE A 98 13.34 23.65 -8.85
N ALA A 99 12.24 24.08 -8.24
CA ALA A 99 12.24 25.21 -7.30
C ALA A 99 12.61 24.80 -5.86
N THR A 100 12.36 23.54 -5.49
CA THR A 100 12.64 23.00 -4.16
C THR A 100 12.91 21.49 -4.29
N MET A 101 13.92 20.97 -3.64
CA MET A 101 14.27 19.56 -3.69
C MET A 101 14.76 19.03 -2.34
N PRO A 102 14.59 17.75 -2.05
CA PRO A 102 15.19 17.10 -0.90
C PRO A 102 16.70 16.92 -1.10
N ILE A 103 17.44 17.04 -0.01
CA ILE A 103 18.86 16.76 0.06
C ILE A 103 19.03 15.54 0.96
N VAL A 104 19.91 14.63 0.57
CA VAL A 104 20.08 13.34 1.24
C VAL A 104 21.45 13.21 1.90
N ASN A 105 21.54 12.32 2.87
CA ASN A 105 22.78 11.78 3.41
C ASN A 105 23.39 10.73 2.44
N GLU A 106 24.58 10.22 2.77
CA GLU A 106 25.24 9.16 2.00
C GLU A 106 24.44 7.84 1.95
N ASP A 107 23.63 7.59 2.98
CA ASP A 107 22.76 6.43 3.08
C ASP A 107 21.39 6.60 2.38
N GLY A 108 21.14 7.73 1.72
CA GLY A 108 19.86 8.04 1.06
C GLY A 108 18.77 8.59 1.99
N SER A 109 19.01 8.69 3.29
CA SER A 109 18.07 9.28 4.23
C SER A 109 17.96 10.80 4.04
N LEU A 110 16.83 11.38 4.43
CA LEU A 110 16.60 12.83 4.29
C LEU A 110 17.53 13.62 5.21
N TYR A 111 18.34 14.50 4.62
CA TYR A 111 19.16 15.47 5.35
C TYR A 111 18.42 16.79 5.57
N GLY A 112 17.74 17.29 4.55
CA GLY A 112 17.05 18.57 4.58
C GLY A 112 16.33 18.90 3.28
N MET A 113 15.78 20.10 3.23
CA MET A 113 15.18 20.66 2.00
C MET A 113 16.00 21.86 1.53
N LEU A 114 16.16 21.98 0.22
CA LEU A 114 16.82 23.12 -0.42
C LEU A 114 15.88 23.80 -1.41
N SER A 115 15.64 25.08 -1.24
CA SER A 115 14.89 25.88 -2.21
C SER A 115 15.78 26.91 -2.91
N ALA A 116 15.34 27.38 -4.07
CA ALA A 116 15.98 28.53 -4.74
C ALA A 116 15.98 29.78 -3.84
N GLY A 117 14.96 29.92 -2.97
CA GLY A 117 14.88 30.99 -1.97
C GLY A 117 15.98 30.91 -0.91
N ASP A 118 16.32 29.69 -0.46
CA ASP A 118 17.38 29.49 0.53
C ASP A 118 18.74 29.86 -0.05
N ILE A 119 19.03 29.43 -1.29
CA ILE A 119 20.24 29.81 -2.03
C ILE A 119 20.32 31.33 -2.18
N ALA A 120 19.25 31.98 -2.61
CA ALA A 120 19.21 33.43 -2.79
C ALA A 120 19.37 34.18 -1.46
N SER A 121 18.76 33.68 -0.38
CA SER A 121 18.88 34.28 0.95
C SER A 121 20.32 34.16 1.48
N PHE A 122 20.95 33.00 1.27
CA PHE A 122 22.33 32.78 1.62
C PHE A 122 23.29 33.70 0.83
N ASP A 123 23.11 33.77 -0.50
CA ASP A 123 23.93 34.66 -1.36
C ASP A 123 23.81 36.13 -0.94
N MET A 124 22.65 36.59 -0.57
CA MET A 124 22.45 37.95 -0.04
C MET A 124 23.11 38.16 1.32
N GLN A 125 23.20 37.15 2.18
CA GLN A 125 23.88 37.26 3.48
C GLN A 125 25.38 37.39 3.32
N THR A 126 26.01 36.80 2.30
CA THR A 126 27.45 36.91 2.03
C THR A 126 27.89 38.33 1.70
N ILE A 127 26.97 39.21 1.29
CA ILE A 127 27.27 40.66 1.09
C ILE A 127 27.63 41.35 2.41
N TYR A 128 27.05 40.88 3.52
CA TYR A 128 27.22 41.46 4.84
C TYR A 128 28.23 40.69 5.72
N ASN A 129 28.50 39.44 5.35
CA ASN A 129 29.46 38.58 6.07
C ASN A 129 30.40 37.94 5.06
N SER A 130 31.62 38.48 4.98
CA SER A 130 32.68 38.01 4.08
C SER A 130 33.43 36.77 4.59
N ARG A 131 33.08 36.26 5.78
CA ARG A 131 33.77 35.14 6.39
C ARG A 131 33.31 33.81 5.84
N ILE A 132 34.27 32.94 5.55
CA ILE A 132 34.04 31.51 5.21
C ILE A 132 34.68 30.66 6.31
N ASP A 133 33.95 29.70 6.86
CA ASP A 133 34.44 28.74 7.84
C ASP A 133 34.46 27.32 7.27
N GLU A 134 35.52 26.56 7.54
CA GLU A 134 35.68 25.13 7.21
C GLU A 134 35.20 24.76 5.78
N LEU A 135 35.58 25.54 4.78
CA LEU A 135 35.26 25.24 3.38
C LEU A 135 36.12 24.07 2.90
N PRO A 136 35.55 22.96 2.44
CA PRO A 136 36.32 21.85 1.89
C PRO A 136 37.18 22.30 0.71
N LEU A 137 38.49 22.02 0.78
CA LEU A 137 39.44 22.43 -0.24
C LEU A 137 39.07 21.86 -1.62
N PHE A 138 38.57 20.61 -1.68
CA PHE A 138 38.08 20.01 -2.90
C PHE A 138 36.94 20.82 -3.55
N ASN A 139 36.00 21.32 -2.74
CA ASN A 139 34.90 22.15 -3.22
C ASN A 139 35.41 23.49 -3.78
N LEU A 140 36.34 24.10 -3.08
CA LEU A 140 36.98 25.35 -3.51
C LEU A 140 37.68 25.17 -4.86
N LEU A 141 38.51 24.14 -5.00
CA LEU A 141 39.19 23.82 -6.25
C LEU A 141 38.22 23.53 -7.41
N SER A 142 37.14 22.79 -7.13
CA SER A 142 36.14 22.45 -8.11
C SER A 142 35.41 23.69 -8.65
N VAL A 143 34.96 24.59 -7.80
CA VAL A 143 34.20 25.80 -8.20
C VAL A 143 35.09 26.85 -8.87
N LEU A 144 36.33 26.98 -8.42
CA LEU A 144 37.28 27.95 -8.98
C LEU A 144 38.04 27.42 -10.19
N GLU A 145 37.79 26.22 -10.67
CA GLU A 145 38.59 25.56 -11.70
C GLU A 145 40.10 25.60 -11.30
N GLY A 146 40.32 25.48 -9.98
CA GLY A 146 41.61 25.75 -9.36
C GLY A 146 42.53 24.54 -9.24
N GLN A 147 43.80 24.80 -9.09
CA GLN A 147 44.82 23.80 -8.82
C GLN A 147 45.59 24.17 -7.54
N LEU A 148 45.90 23.19 -6.70
CA LEU A 148 46.76 23.38 -5.55
C LEU A 148 48.19 23.58 -6.05
N VAL A 149 48.85 24.65 -5.60
CA VAL A 149 50.19 25.03 -6.05
C VAL A 149 51.29 24.41 -5.19
N ASN A 150 51.10 24.29 -3.91
CA ASN A 150 52.07 23.74 -2.97
C ASN A 150 51.62 22.42 -2.37
N GLU A 151 52.55 21.51 -2.10
CA GLU A 151 52.30 20.34 -1.27
C GLU A 151 52.15 20.83 0.18
N PHE A 152 50.95 21.18 0.50
CA PHE A 152 50.54 21.59 1.83
C PHE A 152 50.35 20.36 2.70
N GLY A 153 50.86 20.39 3.94
CA GLY A 153 50.85 19.23 4.83
C GLY A 153 49.55 18.45 4.74
N ASN A 154 49.65 17.14 4.60
CA ASN A 154 48.61 16.17 4.24
C ASN A 154 47.30 16.21 5.08
N ASP A 155 47.16 17.16 6.01
CA ASP A 155 46.06 17.24 6.97
C ASP A 155 45.10 18.42 6.76
N VAL A 156 45.32 19.33 5.80
CA VAL A 156 44.42 20.48 5.60
C VAL A 156 43.38 20.15 4.52
N ASN A 157 42.23 19.66 4.99
CA ASN A 157 41.09 19.36 4.09
C ASN A 157 40.13 20.54 3.95
N THR A 158 40.27 21.60 4.72
CA THR A 158 39.38 22.78 4.75
C THR A 158 40.17 24.09 4.83
N VAL A 159 39.57 25.14 4.28
CA VAL A 159 40.07 26.52 4.43
C VAL A 159 39.03 27.38 5.15
N SER A 160 39.52 28.33 5.97
CA SER A 160 38.68 29.26 6.73
C SER A 160 39.29 30.66 6.72
N GLY A 161 38.45 31.69 6.82
CA GLY A 161 38.93 33.04 6.94
C GLY A 161 38.01 34.10 6.35
N GLU A 162 38.35 35.36 6.57
CA GLU A 162 37.70 36.48 5.91
C GLU A 162 38.20 36.63 4.47
N VAL A 163 37.26 36.69 3.51
CA VAL A 163 37.57 36.82 2.09
C VAL A 163 37.98 38.28 1.78
N MET A 164 39.21 38.48 1.36
CA MET A 164 39.77 39.80 1.02
C MET A 164 40.28 39.80 -0.42
N ILE A 165 40.25 40.97 -1.09
CA ILE A 165 40.72 41.14 -2.46
C ILE A 165 41.86 42.16 -2.44
N ALA A 166 43.04 41.77 -2.92
CA ALA A 166 44.13 42.68 -3.12
C ALA A 166 43.93 43.51 -4.40
N LEU A 167 43.66 44.79 -4.26
CA LEU A 167 43.60 45.75 -5.36
C LEU A 167 44.96 46.42 -5.54
N SER A 168 45.37 46.64 -6.80
CA SER A 168 46.72 47.08 -7.18
C SER A 168 47.17 48.47 -6.68
N GLN A 169 46.32 49.19 -5.96
CA GLN A 169 46.62 50.57 -5.52
C GLN A 169 46.49 50.82 -3.99
N SER A 170 46.18 49.81 -3.18
CA SER A 170 45.93 50.00 -1.75
C SER A 170 46.76 49.05 -0.89
N PHE A 171 48.08 49.29 -0.83
CA PHE A 171 48.95 48.61 0.15
C PHE A 171 48.56 48.87 1.60
N GLU A 172 47.87 49.98 1.90
CA GLU A 172 47.41 50.32 3.24
C GLU A 172 46.27 49.41 3.72
N ASP A 173 45.39 48.93 2.80
CA ASP A 173 44.31 48.01 3.14
C ASP A 173 44.80 46.57 3.45
N LEU A 174 46.01 46.21 2.99
CA LEU A 174 46.61 44.92 3.26
C LEU A 174 47.20 44.78 4.68
N SER A 175 47.23 45.89 5.46
CA SER A 175 47.69 45.85 6.85
C SER A 175 46.78 45.00 7.75
N SER A 176 45.51 44.90 7.43
CA SER A 176 44.50 44.11 8.15
C SER A 176 44.55 42.60 7.88
N ILE A 177 45.30 42.16 6.88
CA ILE A 177 45.45 40.73 6.56
C ILE A 177 46.19 40.02 7.69
N ASP A 178 45.63 38.95 8.17
CA ASP A 178 46.18 38.09 9.22
C ASP A 178 46.04 36.59 8.88
N ARG A 179 46.35 35.72 9.84
CA ARG A 179 46.28 34.28 9.67
C ARG A 179 44.86 33.77 9.38
N ASP A 180 43.82 34.55 9.69
CA ASP A 180 42.43 34.22 9.53
C ASP A 180 41.84 34.81 8.22
N SER A 181 42.68 34.93 7.20
CA SER A 181 42.31 35.56 5.92
C SER A 181 42.40 34.56 4.74
N ILE A 182 41.48 34.71 3.79
CA ILE A 182 41.49 34.12 2.45
C ILE A 182 41.72 35.29 1.48
N LEU A 183 42.92 35.39 0.88
CA LEU A 183 43.27 36.48 0.01
C LEU A 183 43.15 36.11 -1.47
N ILE A 184 42.39 36.90 -2.23
CA ILE A 184 42.28 36.82 -3.69
C ILE A 184 43.18 37.91 -4.30
N CYS A 185 44.16 37.49 -5.14
CA CYS A 185 45.07 38.43 -5.80
C CYS A 185 45.38 38.01 -7.24
N GLY A 186 45.96 38.89 -8.01
CA GLY A 186 46.65 38.57 -9.26
C GLY A 186 48.07 38.04 -9.05
N ASP A 187 48.81 37.79 -10.13
CA ASP A 187 50.22 37.38 -10.08
C ASP A 187 51.14 38.60 -9.77
N GLN A 188 51.04 39.08 -8.51
CA GLN A 188 51.80 40.19 -7.99
C GLN A 188 52.78 39.69 -6.91
N PRO A 189 54.06 39.54 -7.24
CA PRO A 189 55.05 38.95 -6.33
C PRO A 189 55.09 39.59 -4.94
N GLU A 190 54.98 40.89 -4.86
CA GLU A 190 55.04 41.64 -3.60
C GLU A 190 53.85 41.31 -2.68
N VAL A 191 52.66 41.21 -3.24
CA VAL A 191 51.43 40.83 -2.53
C VAL A 191 51.51 39.38 -2.04
N ILE A 192 51.98 38.51 -2.94
CA ILE A 192 52.11 37.07 -2.65
C ILE A 192 53.12 36.86 -1.51
N GLU A 193 54.31 37.47 -1.59
CA GLU A 193 55.33 37.35 -0.55
C GLU A 193 54.84 37.86 0.81
N MET A 194 54.21 39.03 0.84
CA MET A 194 53.61 39.56 2.05
C MET A 194 52.55 38.65 2.67
N ALA A 195 51.67 38.08 1.85
CA ALA A 195 50.65 37.15 2.31
C ALA A 195 51.24 35.86 2.90
N LEU A 196 52.29 35.34 2.26
CA LEU A 196 53.01 34.16 2.74
C LEU A 196 53.80 34.44 4.03
N ASP A 197 54.40 35.62 4.15
CA ASP A 197 55.14 36.05 5.38
C ASP A 197 54.17 36.20 6.56
N LYS A 198 52.94 36.65 6.34
CA LYS A 198 51.92 36.74 7.38
C LYS A 198 51.30 35.37 7.72
N GLY A 199 51.52 34.35 6.90
CA GLY A 199 51.00 32.97 7.10
C GLY A 199 49.47 32.92 7.09
N ILE A 200 48.86 33.56 6.11
CA ILE A 200 47.39 33.54 5.93
C ILE A 200 46.87 32.13 5.67
N ASN A 201 45.56 31.90 5.90
CA ASN A 201 44.98 30.56 5.74
C ASN A 201 44.99 30.09 4.27
N CYS A 202 44.54 30.94 3.35
CA CYS A 202 44.49 30.59 1.93
C CYS A 202 44.83 31.79 1.02
N LEU A 203 45.65 31.53 0.01
CA LEU A 203 46.00 32.48 -1.05
C LEU A 203 45.48 31.97 -2.39
N ILE A 204 44.64 32.75 -3.07
CA ILE A 204 44.07 32.41 -4.38
C ILE A 204 44.68 33.35 -5.42
N ILE A 205 45.53 32.78 -6.30
CA ILE A 205 46.23 33.53 -7.36
C ILE A 205 45.46 33.38 -8.67
N CYS A 206 44.91 34.49 -9.18
CA CYS A 206 44.07 34.57 -10.35
C CYS A 206 44.88 34.79 -11.63
N GLN A 207 44.51 34.12 -12.72
CA GLN A 207 45.10 34.26 -14.07
C GLN A 207 46.63 34.14 -14.10
N ALA A 208 47.19 33.30 -13.23
CA ALA A 208 48.63 33.11 -13.12
C ALA A 208 49.06 31.79 -13.70
N GLU A 209 50.17 31.78 -14.43
CA GLU A 209 50.94 30.56 -14.66
C GLU A 209 51.64 30.14 -13.36
N ILE A 210 51.55 28.87 -13.00
CA ILE A 210 52.18 28.32 -11.80
C ILE A 210 53.68 28.49 -11.88
N LYS A 211 54.25 29.38 -11.05
CA LYS A 211 55.66 29.55 -10.95
C LYS A 211 56.22 28.58 -9.91
N SER A 212 57.22 27.77 -10.28
CA SER A 212 57.87 26.78 -9.41
C SER A 212 58.34 27.35 -8.06
N ARG A 213 58.74 28.63 -8.01
CA ARG A 213 59.18 29.30 -6.77
C ARG A 213 58.13 29.34 -5.68
N TRP A 214 56.83 29.36 -6.01
CA TRP A 214 55.76 29.34 -5.00
C TRP A 214 55.42 27.92 -4.56
N ALA A 215 55.64 26.94 -5.42
CA ALA A 215 55.41 25.53 -5.10
C ALA A 215 56.46 24.98 -4.13
N GLU A 216 57.67 25.47 -4.18
CA GLU A 216 58.81 24.98 -3.39
C GLU A 216 58.97 25.74 -2.02
N ARG A 217 58.16 26.76 -1.79
CA ARG A 217 58.25 27.56 -0.56
C ARG A 217 57.62 26.83 0.63
N GLU A 218 58.39 26.65 1.71
CA GLU A 218 57.84 26.17 2.99
C GLU A 218 56.90 27.23 3.58
N THR A 219 55.62 26.91 3.68
CA THR A 219 54.57 27.80 4.21
C THR A 219 53.42 27.00 4.77
N THR A 220 52.72 27.57 5.73
CA THR A 220 51.45 27.04 6.27
C THR A 220 50.24 27.53 5.47
N THR A 221 50.42 28.38 4.49
CA THR A 221 49.38 28.94 3.64
C THR A 221 48.98 27.95 2.53
N CYS A 222 47.71 27.69 2.36
CA CYS A 222 47.17 26.97 1.21
C CYS A 222 47.24 27.86 -0.03
N ILE A 223 48.00 27.48 -1.07
CA ILE A 223 48.14 28.27 -2.31
C ILE A 223 47.34 27.61 -3.42
N VAL A 224 46.35 28.32 -3.92
CA VAL A 224 45.49 27.89 -5.04
C VAL A 224 45.70 28.80 -6.24
N SER A 225 45.97 28.25 -7.41
CA SER A 225 45.95 29.00 -8.68
C SER A 225 44.65 28.73 -9.44
N THR A 226 44.11 29.76 -10.11
CA THR A 226 42.90 29.63 -10.93
C THR A 226 43.03 30.39 -12.26
N PRO A 227 42.47 29.90 -13.36
CA PRO A 227 42.41 30.63 -14.62
C PRO A 227 41.43 31.80 -14.60
N LEU A 228 40.56 31.87 -13.59
CA LEU A 228 39.54 32.91 -13.44
C LEU A 228 40.12 34.24 -13.02
N ASP A 229 39.46 35.35 -13.38
CA ASP A 229 39.81 36.68 -12.88
C ASP A 229 39.34 36.89 -11.44
N ALA A 230 40.01 37.79 -10.69
CA ALA A 230 39.73 38.04 -9.28
C ALA A 230 38.29 38.48 -9.00
N ARG A 231 37.66 39.23 -9.90
CA ARG A 231 36.26 39.65 -9.78
C ARG A 231 35.31 38.43 -9.85
N ARG A 232 35.58 37.50 -10.79
CA ARG A 232 34.80 36.27 -10.90
C ARG A 232 35.00 35.37 -9.69
N VAL A 233 36.22 35.18 -9.25
CA VAL A 233 36.55 34.42 -8.04
C VAL A 233 35.82 34.98 -6.82
N ALA A 234 35.87 36.27 -6.58
CA ALA A 234 35.21 36.93 -5.45
C ALA A 234 33.70 36.74 -5.44
N ARG A 235 33.07 36.60 -6.62
CA ARG A 235 31.62 36.35 -6.74
C ARG A 235 31.25 34.89 -6.51
N ILE A 236 32.08 33.95 -6.92
CA ILE A 236 31.69 32.53 -6.92
C ILE A 236 32.29 31.72 -5.80
N ILE A 237 33.23 32.27 -5.01
CA ILE A 237 33.88 31.55 -3.91
C ILE A 237 32.88 31.02 -2.88
N TYR A 238 31.83 31.77 -2.59
CA TYR A 238 30.78 31.36 -1.66
C TYR A 238 29.88 30.22 -2.22
N GLN A 239 29.88 30.03 -3.54
CA GLN A 239 29.16 28.92 -4.17
C GLN A 239 29.89 27.59 -3.98
N ALA A 240 31.13 27.57 -3.50
CA ALA A 240 31.86 26.39 -3.08
C ALA A 240 31.37 25.80 -1.74
N ILE A 241 30.63 26.58 -0.98
CA ILE A 241 30.10 26.16 0.33
C ILE A 241 29.17 24.96 0.15
N PRO A 242 29.30 23.92 0.99
CA PRO A 242 28.40 22.76 0.98
C PRO A 242 26.94 23.16 1.25
N ILE A 243 26.00 22.59 0.50
CA ILE A 243 24.56 22.87 0.69
C ILE A 243 24.05 22.46 2.07
N ALA A 244 24.77 21.63 2.79
CA ALA A 244 24.51 21.31 4.19
C ALA A 244 24.34 22.53 5.11
N ARG A 245 24.94 23.67 4.74
CA ARG A 245 24.88 24.93 5.50
C ARG A 245 23.71 25.83 5.11
N VAL A 246 23.07 25.51 3.98
CA VAL A 246 22.00 26.31 3.38
C VAL A 246 20.64 25.65 3.54
N CYS A 247 20.61 24.31 3.63
CA CYS A 247 19.39 23.52 3.72
C CYS A 247 18.58 23.81 5.00
N GLU A 248 17.27 23.90 4.85
CA GLU A 248 16.31 23.86 5.95
C GLU A 248 16.23 22.43 6.51
N LYS A 249 16.37 22.28 7.84
CA LYS A 249 16.38 20.98 8.53
C LYS A 249 15.26 20.80 9.54
N LYS A 250 14.57 21.88 9.88
CA LYS A 250 13.55 21.88 10.93
C LYS A 250 12.16 21.84 10.31
N ASP A 251 11.25 21.19 11.03
CA ASP A 251 9.83 21.17 10.72
C ASP A 251 9.48 20.66 9.29
N ILE A 252 10.33 19.78 8.74
CA ILE A 252 10.09 19.18 7.43
C ILE A 252 8.96 18.18 7.55
N ILE A 253 7.88 18.42 6.79
CA ILE A 253 6.76 17.49 6.66
C ILE A 253 7.13 16.48 5.59
N THR A 254 7.12 15.19 5.92
CA THR A 254 7.38 14.08 5.01
C THR A 254 6.15 13.18 4.88
N PHE A 255 6.08 12.42 3.80
CA PHE A 255 5.06 11.39 3.59
C PHE A 255 5.72 10.08 3.21
N HIS A 256 5.06 8.96 3.57
CA HIS A 256 5.47 7.63 3.15
C HIS A 256 4.66 7.15 1.94
N LEU A 257 5.23 6.25 1.16
CA LEU A 257 4.53 5.62 0.02
C LEU A 257 3.20 4.98 0.43
N SER A 258 3.11 4.49 1.66
CA SER A 258 1.93 3.83 2.23
C SER A 258 0.86 4.78 2.80
N ASP A 259 1.14 6.08 2.91
CA ASP A 259 0.19 7.06 3.46
C ASP A 259 -1.06 7.19 2.59
N TYR A 260 -2.23 7.29 3.23
CA TYR A 260 -3.48 7.48 2.52
C TYR A 260 -3.65 8.91 2.05
N LEU A 261 -4.15 9.05 0.83
CA LEU A 261 -4.27 10.35 0.16
C LEU A 261 -5.21 11.33 0.89
N ASP A 262 -6.22 10.82 1.60
CA ASP A 262 -7.13 11.67 2.36
C ASP A 262 -6.41 12.34 3.54
N ASP A 263 -5.57 11.60 4.25
CA ASP A 263 -4.77 12.09 5.37
C ASP A 263 -3.71 13.09 4.88
N VAL A 264 -3.06 12.75 3.76
CA VAL A 264 -2.10 13.65 3.09
C VAL A 264 -2.76 14.97 2.69
N ARG A 265 -3.96 14.95 2.12
CA ARG A 265 -4.71 16.16 1.76
C ARG A 265 -4.97 17.07 2.93
N GLU A 266 -5.33 16.54 4.09
CA GLU A 266 -5.55 17.35 5.28
C GLU A 266 -4.29 18.10 5.72
N VAL A 267 -3.13 17.44 5.69
CA VAL A 267 -1.85 18.06 6.02
C VAL A 267 -1.49 19.14 5.01
N LEU A 268 -1.63 18.85 3.71
CA LEU A 268 -1.33 19.79 2.63
C LEU A 268 -2.21 21.05 2.64
N LEU A 269 -3.45 20.94 3.07
CA LEU A 269 -4.36 22.08 3.19
C LEU A 269 -3.94 23.04 4.33
N LYS A 270 -3.35 22.52 5.40
CA LYS A 270 -2.91 23.27 6.57
C LYS A 270 -1.50 23.85 6.41
N SER A 271 -0.69 23.28 5.50
CA SER A 271 0.71 23.66 5.29
C SER A 271 0.86 24.73 4.22
N ARG A 272 1.94 25.54 4.33
CA ARG A 272 2.34 26.55 3.33
C ARG A 272 3.45 26.05 2.39
N TYR A 273 4.03 24.90 2.66
CA TYR A 273 5.08 24.32 1.83
C TYR A 273 4.53 23.93 0.43
N ARG A 274 5.40 23.93 -0.56
CA ARG A 274 5.05 23.63 -1.95
C ARG A 274 5.50 22.23 -2.38
N CYS A 275 6.50 21.68 -1.69
CA CYS A 275 7.15 20.42 -1.99
C CYS A 275 7.40 19.66 -0.69
N TYR A 276 7.15 18.37 -0.71
CA TYR A 276 7.24 17.46 0.44
C TYR A 276 8.00 16.21 0.05
N PRO A 277 9.04 15.79 0.79
CA PRO A 277 9.72 14.54 0.53
C PRO A 277 8.80 13.34 0.71
N ILE A 278 8.95 12.35 -0.15
CA ILE A 278 8.33 11.03 -0.02
C ILE A 278 9.41 10.05 0.39
N LEU A 279 9.12 9.24 1.41
CA LEU A 279 10.02 8.24 1.97
C LEU A 279 9.49 6.83 1.68
N ASP A 280 10.40 5.87 1.53
CA ASP A 280 10.09 4.45 1.55
C ASP A 280 10.00 3.88 2.98
N GLU A 281 9.91 2.56 3.12
CA GLU A 281 9.84 1.87 4.42
C GLU A 281 11.16 1.95 5.21
N GLU A 282 12.28 2.11 4.53
CA GLU A 282 13.62 2.28 5.09
C GLU A 282 13.96 3.74 5.40
N ASN A 283 13.03 4.68 5.18
CA ASN A 283 13.18 6.14 5.31
C ASN A 283 14.15 6.77 4.29
N HIS A 284 14.38 6.14 3.14
CA HIS A 284 15.08 6.78 2.03
C HIS A 284 14.13 7.67 1.24
N VAL A 285 14.67 8.75 0.70
CA VAL A 285 13.91 9.68 -0.14
C VAL A 285 13.71 9.05 -1.53
N VAL A 286 12.46 8.80 -1.92
CA VAL A 286 12.10 8.21 -3.22
C VAL A 286 11.50 9.21 -4.21
N GLY A 287 11.21 10.42 -3.75
CA GLY A 287 10.66 11.47 -4.60
C GLY A 287 10.08 12.64 -3.82
N THR A 288 9.29 13.45 -4.52
CA THR A 288 8.65 14.62 -3.93
C THR A 288 7.19 14.74 -4.32
N LEU A 289 6.38 15.17 -3.37
CA LEU A 289 4.97 15.42 -3.51
C LEU A 289 4.67 16.92 -3.52
N SER A 290 3.76 17.33 -4.38
CA SER A 290 3.16 18.66 -4.38
C SER A 290 1.64 18.56 -4.50
N ARG A 291 0.93 19.68 -4.26
CA ARG A 291 -0.54 19.72 -4.43
C ARG A 291 -1.01 19.36 -5.83
N PHE A 292 -0.17 19.56 -6.83
CA PHE A 292 -0.48 19.23 -8.23
C PHE A 292 -0.72 17.72 -8.41
N HIS A 293 0.07 16.86 -7.75
CA HIS A 293 -0.04 15.41 -7.86
C HIS A 293 -1.37 14.86 -7.33
N LEU A 294 -2.03 15.60 -6.40
CA LEU A 294 -3.33 15.19 -5.84
C LEU A 294 -4.51 15.33 -6.83
N LEU A 295 -4.30 16.00 -7.95
CA LEU A 295 -5.38 16.27 -8.91
C LEU A 295 -5.77 15.06 -9.75
N ARG A 296 -4.83 14.12 -9.96
CA ARG A 296 -5.02 12.96 -10.83
C ARG A 296 -4.40 11.69 -10.24
N PRO A 297 -4.92 11.19 -9.11
CA PRO A 297 -4.44 9.93 -8.57
C PRO A 297 -4.78 8.77 -9.53
N ARG A 298 -3.88 7.81 -9.63
CA ARG A 298 -4.15 6.54 -10.32
C ARG A 298 -5.01 5.69 -9.40
N ARG A 299 -6.26 5.44 -9.79
CA ARG A 299 -7.15 4.58 -9.02
C ARG A 299 -6.77 3.12 -9.18
N LYS A 300 -6.77 2.37 -8.08
CA LYS A 300 -6.69 0.92 -8.13
C LYS A 300 -7.88 0.37 -8.89
N ARG A 301 -7.67 -0.64 -9.73
CA ARG A 301 -8.72 -1.27 -10.53
C ARG A 301 -9.17 -2.56 -9.91
N VAL A 302 -10.48 -2.79 -9.86
CA VAL A 302 -11.08 -3.92 -9.17
C VAL A 302 -12.14 -4.59 -10.03
N VAL A 303 -12.16 -5.91 -10.02
CA VAL A 303 -13.29 -6.74 -10.46
C VAL A 303 -13.93 -7.31 -9.21
N LEU A 304 -15.24 -7.15 -9.08
CA LEU A 304 -16.01 -7.73 -7.99
C LEU A 304 -16.60 -9.06 -8.43
N VAL A 305 -16.37 -10.10 -7.66
CA VAL A 305 -16.96 -11.43 -7.87
C VAL A 305 -17.75 -11.84 -6.64
N ASP A 306 -18.86 -12.52 -6.84
CA ASP A 306 -19.67 -13.09 -5.78
C ASP A 306 -20.28 -12.07 -4.80
N HIS A 307 -20.37 -10.82 -5.20
CA HIS A 307 -21.10 -9.76 -4.50
C HIS A 307 -21.25 -8.52 -5.36
N ASN A 308 -22.31 -7.75 -5.10
CA ASN A 308 -22.56 -6.44 -5.71
C ASN A 308 -23.12 -5.43 -4.69
N GLU A 309 -22.81 -5.63 -3.40
CA GLU A 309 -23.25 -4.79 -2.29
C GLU A 309 -22.04 -4.09 -1.63
N ALA A 310 -22.10 -2.76 -1.49
CA ALA A 310 -20.98 -1.95 -0.98
C ALA A 310 -20.59 -2.33 0.45
N SER A 311 -21.56 -2.68 1.30
CA SER A 311 -21.35 -3.11 2.69
C SER A 311 -20.54 -4.42 2.81
N GLN A 312 -20.60 -5.25 1.78
CA GLN A 312 -19.87 -6.52 1.70
C GLN A 312 -18.52 -6.41 0.99
N SER A 313 -18.19 -5.24 0.45
CA SER A 313 -16.99 -5.01 -0.32
C SER A 313 -15.80 -4.51 0.52
N VAL A 314 -14.69 -4.25 -0.16
CA VAL A 314 -13.46 -3.73 0.46
C VAL A 314 -13.63 -2.30 0.97
N HIS A 315 -12.94 -1.95 2.02
CA HIS A 315 -12.88 -0.58 2.48
C HIS A 315 -12.18 0.32 1.44
N GLY A 316 -12.77 1.49 1.13
CA GLY A 316 -12.28 2.39 0.09
C GLY A 316 -12.79 2.05 -1.33
N LEU A 317 -13.89 1.31 -1.46
CA LEU A 317 -14.51 0.98 -2.75
C LEU A 317 -14.88 2.23 -3.58
N ASP A 318 -15.25 3.32 -2.94
CA ASP A 318 -15.58 4.61 -3.56
C ASP A 318 -14.38 5.28 -4.25
N GLN A 319 -13.16 4.90 -3.87
CA GLN A 319 -11.91 5.43 -4.42
C GLN A 319 -11.31 4.58 -5.53
N VAL A 320 -11.81 3.37 -5.77
CA VAL A 320 -11.33 2.49 -6.83
C VAL A 320 -12.08 2.68 -8.15
N GLU A 321 -11.56 2.09 -9.22
CA GLU A 321 -12.22 1.94 -10.51
C GLU A 321 -12.73 0.50 -10.62
N ILE A 322 -14.07 0.32 -10.51
CA ILE A 322 -14.70 -0.99 -10.72
C ILE A 322 -14.73 -1.25 -12.21
N MET A 323 -14.13 -2.36 -12.63
CA MET A 323 -14.03 -2.75 -14.04
C MET A 323 -15.16 -3.65 -14.48
N GLU A 324 -15.51 -4.62 -13.65
CA GLU A 324 -16.53 -5.64 -13.93
C GLU A 324 -17.16 -6.13 -12.63
N ILE A 325 -18.38 -6.63 -12.71
CA ILE A 325 -19.08 -7.35 -11.63
C ILE A 325 -19.57 -8.68 -12.17
N ILE A 326 -19.26 -9.78 -11.47
CA ILE A 326 -19.73 -11.14 -11.81
C ILE A 326 -20.34 -11.75 -10.56
N ASP A 327 -21.65 -11.97 -10.58
CA ASP A 327 -22.38 -12.31 -9.37
C ASP A 327 -23.62 -13.16 -9.66
N HIS A 328 -24.12 -13.85 -8.65
CA HIS A 328 -25.35 -14.62 -8.70
C HIS A 328 -26.38 -14.16 -7.64
N HIS A 329 -26.05 -13.15 -6.88
CA HIS A 329 -26.92 -12.56 -5.85
C HIS A 329 -27.92 -11.56 -6.44
N ARG A 330 -28.88 -11.11 -5.62
CA ARG A 330 -29.73 -9.98 -5.96
C ARG A 330 -28.90 -8.74 -6.25
N LEU A 331 -29.37 -7.88 -7.14
CA LEU A 331 -28.74 -6.57 -7.35
C LEU A 331 -28.92 -5.71 -6.11
N ALA A 332 -27.84 -5.03 -5.70
CA ALA A 332 -27.80 -4.16 -4.55
C ALA A 332 -27.44 -2.71 -4.93
N ASP A 333 -26.49 -2.06 -4.22
CA ASP A 333 -26.33 -0.61 -4.18
C ASP A 333 -25.00 -0.09 -4.79
N ILE A 334 -24.23 -0.92 -5.45
CA ILE A 334 -22.96 -0.48 -6.06
C ILE A 334 -23.23 0.50 -7.19
N GLN A 335 -22.59 1.68 -7.09
CA GLN A 335 -22.64 2.72 -8.11
C GLN A 335 -21.27 2.87 -8.79
N THR A 336 -21.29 3.04 -10.10
CA THR A 336 -20.08 3.26 -10.91
C THR A 336 -20.14 4.60 -11.64
N LYS A 337 -18.96 5.22 -11.84
CA LYS A 337 -18.87 6.51 -12.55
C LYS A 337 -18.95 6.37 -14.07
N GLN A 338 -18.67 5.18 -14.57
CA GLN A 338 -18.68 4.87 -16.00
C GLN A 338 -19.43 3.56 -16.22
N PRO A 339 -19.96 3.30 -17.42
CA PRO A 339 -20.51 2.01 -17.78
C PRO A 339 -19.47 0.91 -17.64
N ILE A 340 -19.86 -0.20 -17.00
CA ILE A 340 -19.02 -1.37 -16.79
C ILE A 340 -19.73 -2.63 -17.28
N SER A 341 -18.98 -3.73 -17.44
CA SER A 341 -19.56 -5.05 -17.66
C SER A 341 -20.14 -5.58 -16.35
N VAL A 342 -21.43 -5.98 -16.39
CA VAL A 342 -22.08 -6.64 -15.24
C VAL A 342 -22.68 -7.94 -15.73
N ARG A 343 -22.25 -9.04 -15.14
CA ARG A 343 -22.81 -10.36 -15.41
C ARG A 343 -23.41 -10.94 -14.13
N ASN A 344 -24.71 -10.83 -14.02
CA ASN A 344 -25.48 -11.38 -12.92
C ASN A 344 -26.45 -12.43 -13.46
N GLU A 345 -26.38 -13.65 -12.94
CA GLU A 345 -27.20 -14.76 -13.37
C GLU A 345 -27.85 -15.48 -12.17
N PRO A 346 -29.12 -15.88 -12.24
CA PRO A 346 -29.79 -16.58 -11.14
C PRO A 346 -29.42 -18.07 -11.11
N VAL A 347 -28.17 -18.34 -10.75
CA VAL A 347 -27.57 -19.68 -10.58
C VAL A 347 -27.19 -19.92 -9.12
N GLY A 348 -26.73 -21.12 -8.81
CA GLY A 348 -26.37 -21.50 -7.44
C GLY A 348 -24.99 -21.08 -7.00
N SER A 349 -24.08 -20.66 -7.90
CA SER A 349 -22.69 -20.31 -7.58
C SER A 349 -22.10 -19.38 -8.63
N THR A 350 -21.29 -18.42 -8.22
CA THR A 350 -20.53 -17.54 -9.13
C THR A 350 -19.54 -18.34 -9.98
N ASN A 351 -18.97 -19.43 -9.44
CA ASN A 351 -18.10 -20.32 -10.23
C ASN A 351 -18.83 -21.02 -11.38
N THR A 352 -20.14 -21.18 -11.33
CA THR A 352 -20.95 -21.64 -12.48
C THR A 352 -20.90 -20.63 -13.62
N ILE A 353 -21.00 -19.34 -13.31
CA ILE A 353 -20.90 -18.25 -14.30
C ILE A 353 -19.50 -18.23 -14.90
N ILE A 354 -18.46 -18.25 -14.04
CA ILE A 354 -17.08 -18.22 -14.49
C ILE A 354 -16.74 -19.46 -15.35
N THR A 355 -17.26 -20.65 -15.00
CA THR A 355 -17.09 -21.85 -15.82
C THR A 355 -17.71 -21.66 -17.23
N SER A 356 -18.87 -20.99 -17.31
CA SER A 356 -19.46 -20.64 -18.60
C SER A 356 -18.59 -19.67 -19.38
N MET A 357 -17.96 -18.70 -18.70
CA MET A 357 -17.04 -17.76 -19.34
C MET A 357 -15.78 -18.46 -19.88
N TYR A 358 -15.20 -19.42 -19.17
CA TYR A 358 -14.11 -20.26 -19.70
C TYR A 358 -14.52 -20.91 -21.03
N GLN A 359 -15.76 -21.42 -21.10
CA GLN A 359 -16.29 -22.03 -22.32
C GLN A 359 -16.48 -21.00 -23.44
N GLU A 360 -17.06 -19.86 -23.16
CA GLU A 360 -17.31 -18.76 -24.11
C GLU A 360 -16.02 -18.22 -24.72
N TYR A 361 -14.97 -18.09 -23.91
CA TYR A 361 -13.65 -17.66 -24.38
C TYR A 361 -12.78 -18.78 -24.98
N GLY A 362 -13.28 -20.02 -25.02
CA GLY A 362 -12.53 -21.15 -25.57
C GLY A 362 -11.32 -21.58 -24.73
N VAL A 363 -11.26 -21.18 -23.45
CA VAL A 363 -10.17 -21.53 -22.52
C VAL A 363 -10.56 -22.80 -21.76
N VAL A 364 -9.63 -23.75 -21.68
CA VAL A 364 -9.81 -24.95 -20.86
C VAL A 364 -9.04 -24.78 -19.56
N PRO A 365 -9.71 -24.81 -18.39
CA PRO A 365 -9.00 -24.72 -17.12
C PRO A 365 -8.09 -25.94 -16.89
N SER A 366 -6.99 -25.76 -16.18
CA SER A 366 -6.16 -26.88 -15.75
C SER A 366 -6.96 -27.87 -14.88
N PRO A 367 -6.56 -29.16 -14.80
CA PRO A 367 -7.27 -30.12 -13.94
C PRO A 367 -7.39 -29.67 -12.48
N LYS A 368 -6.37 -29.01 -11.93
CA LYS A 368 -6.40 -28.45 -10.57
C LYS A 368 -7.43 -27.33 -10.46
N MET A 369 -7.44 -26.39 -11.41
CA MET A 369 -8.40 -25.29 -11.44
C MET A 369 -9.82 -25.79 -11.63
N ALA A 370 -10.03 -26.77 -12.50
CA ALA A 370 -11.32 -27.40 -12.70
C ALA A 370 -11.84 -28.09 -11.43
N GLY A 371 -10.97 -28.79 -10.71
CA GLY A 371 -11.32 -29.41 -9.43
C GLY A 371 -11.67 -28.38 -8.35
N LEU A 372 -10.91 -27.29 -8.29
CA LEU A 372 -11.16 -26.17 -7.39
C LEU A 372 -12.53 -25.53 -7.64
N MET A 373 -12.84 -25.20 -8.89
CA MET A 373 -14.13 -24.62 -9.30
C MET A 373 -15.30 -25.59 -9.06
N ALA A 374 -15.11 -26.90 -9.29
CA ALA A 374 -16.13 -27.91 -9.01
C ALA A 374 -16.45 -27.98 -7.51
N ALA A 375 -15.43 -27.89 -6.65
CA ALA A 375 -15.60 -27.86 -5.19
C ALA A 375 -16.40 -26.62 -4.76
N ALA A 376 -16.14 -25.45 -5.32
CA ALA A 376 -16.87 -24.23 -5.03
C ALA A 376 -18.36 -24.33 -5.42
N ILE A 377 -18.66 -24.86 -6.61
CA ILE A 377 -20.04 -25.09 -7.02
C ILE A 377 -20.76 -26.08 -6.08
N LEU A 378 -20.09 -27.15 -5.65
CA LEU A 378 -20.66 -28.11 -4.71
C LEU A 378 -20.91 -27.49 -3.33
N SER A 379 -19.99 -26.65 -2.86
CA SER A 379 -20.12 -25.94 -1.59
C SER A 379 -21.36 -25.04 -1.59
N ASP A 380 -21.46 -24.12 -2.53
CA ASP A 380 -22.52 -23.12 -2.55
C ASP A 380 -23.90 -23.69 -2.91
N THR A 381 -23.93 -24.77 -3.70
CA THR A 381 -25.17 -25.50 -4.02
C THR A 381 -25.52 -26.59 -3.01
N VAL A 382 -24.73 -26.76 -1.96
CA VAL A 382 -24.91 -27.83 -0.94
C VAL A 382 -25.13 -29.19 -1.63
N MET A 383 -24.14 -29.63 -2.43
CA MET A 383 -24.23 -30.85 -3.25
C MET A 383 -25.50 -30.89 -4.15
N PHE A 384 -25.83 -29.76 -4.77
CA PHE A 384 -27.02 -29.59 -5.62
C PHE A 384 -28.37 -29.65 -4.90
N LYS A 385 -28.40 -29.61 -3.58
CA LYS A 385 -29.60 -29.66 -2.73
C LYS A 385 -30.13 -28.27 -2.32
N SER A 386 -29.35 -27.23 -2.52
CA SER A 386 -29.79 -25.86 -2.27
C SER A 386 -30.96 -25.49 -3.19
N PRO A 387 -31.98 -24.77 -2.68
CA PRO A 387 -33.06 -24.25 -3.51
C PRO A 387 -32.59 -23.26 -4.59
N THR A 388 -31.34 -22.80 -4.53
CA THR A 388 -30.71 -21.95 -5.53
C THR A 388 -30.10 -22.73 -6.67
N CYS A 389 -29.86 -24.03 -6.49
CA CYS A 389 -29.20 -24.85 -7.48
C CYS A 389 -30.04 -24.95 -8.75
N THR A 390 -29.39 -24.76 -9.89
CA THR A 390 -29.99 -24.84 -11.21
C THR A 390 -29.43 -26.00 -12.02
N LYS A 391 -30.10 -26.32 -13.13
CA LYS A 391 -29.59 -27.31 -14.10
C LYS A 391 -28.22 -26.90 -14.67
N LYS A 392 -27.93 -25.56 -14.71
CA LYS A 392 -26.66 -25.02 -15.19
C LYS A 392 -25.53 -25.35 -14.23
N ASP A 393 -25.75 -25.22 -12.91
CA ASP A 393 -24.77 -25.58 -11.90
C ASP A 393 -24.35 -27.04 -12.02
N ILE A 394 -25.32 -27.95 -12.12
CA ILE A 394 -25.09 -29.38 -12.30
C ILE A 394 -24.29 -29.66 -13.57
N ALA A 395 -24.66 -29.02 -14.68
CA ALA A 395 -23.99 -29.22 -15.97
C ALA A 395 -22.51 -28.73 -15.93
N MET A 396 -22.25 -27.56 -15.33
CA MET A 396 -20.92 -27.01 -15.22
C MET A 396 -20.04 -27.81 -14.25
N ALA A 397 -20.56 -28.21 -13.10
CA ALA A 397 -19.85 -29.07 -12.16
C ALA A 397 -19.49 -30.43 -12.80
N LYS A 398 -20.41 -31.08 -13.53
CA LYS A 398 -20.12 -32.32 -14.26
C LYS A 398 -19.03 -32.14 -15.33
N ARG A 399 -19.02 -31.00 -16.02
CA ARG A 399 -17.96 -30.68 -16.99
C ARG A 399 -16.61 -30.54 -16.32
N LEU A 400 -16.54 -29.77 -15.23
CA LEU A 400 -15.33 -29.55 -14.45
C LEU A 400 -14.81 -30.87 -13.86
N SER A 401 -15.69 -31.72 -13.34
CA SER A 401 -15.32 -33.03 -12.79
C SER A 401 -14.62 -33.94 -13.80
N ARG A 402 -15.06 -33.90 -15.07
CA ARG A 402 -14.39 -34.64 -16.16
C ARG A 402 -12.99 -34.09 -16.45
N ILE A 403 -12.84 -32.78 -16.47
CA ILE A 403 -11.52 -32.11 -16.69
C ILE A 403 -10.57 -32.43 -15.53
N ALA A 404 -11.07 -32.35 -14.30
CA ALA A 404 -10.30 -32.61 -13.09
C ALA A 404 -10.06 -34.10 -12.82
N ASN A 405 -10.81 -34.99 -13.49
CA ASN A 405 -10.84 -36.43 -13.21
C ASN A 405 -11.16 -36.75 -11.74
N VAL A 406 -12.19 -36.10 -11.18
CA VAL A 406 -12.64 -36.28 -9.79
C VAL A 406 -14.11 -36.70 -9.74
N SER A 407 -14.48 -37.52 -8.76
CA SER A 407 -15.88 -37.81 -8.46
C SER A 407 -16.50 -36.65 -7.69
N LEU A 408 -17.65 -36.11 -8.19
CA LEU A 408 -18.37 -35.05 -7.47
C LEU A 408 -18.94 -35.55 -6.15
N GLU A 409 -19.36 -36.82 -6.07
CA GLU A 409 -19.86 -37.40 -4.83
C GLU A 409 -18.78 -37.52 -3.76
N GLU A 410 -17.59 -38.02 -4.11
CA GLU A 410 -16.46 -38.09 -3.20
C GLU A 410 -15.95 -36.71 -2.80
N LEU A 411 -15.94 -35.75 -3.75
CA LEU A 411 -15.54 -34.39 -3.49
C LEU A 411 -16.50 -33.74 -2.51
N GLY A 412 -17.82 -33.88 -2.73
CA GLY A 412 -18.85 -33.35 -1.86
C GLY A 412 -18.84 -33.97 -0.46
N LYS A 413 -18.73 -35.30 -0.35
CA LYS A 413 -18.60 -35.95 0.95
C LYS A 413 -17.42 -35.39 1.76
N ARG A 414 -16.28 -35.15 1.15
CA ARG A 414 -15.11 -34.58 1.82
C ARG A 414 -15.27 -33.09 2.16
N LEU A 415 -15.99 -32.31 1.35
CA LEU A 415 -16.27 -30.91 1.65
C LEU A 415 -17.09 -30.78 2.93
N PHE A 416 -18.10 -31.60 3.07
CA PHE A 416 -19.04 -31.57 4.18
C PHE A 416 -18.71 -32.55 5.29
N SER A 417 -17.67 -33.41 5.09
CA SER A 417 -17.20 -34.25 6.17
C SER A 417 -16.67 -33.39 7.30
N PHE A 418 -17.20 -33.59 8.49
CA PHE A 418 -16.98 -32.76 9.66
C PHE A 418 -15.62 -33.00 10.35
N ALA A 419 -14.61 -33.37 9.57
CA ALA A 419 -13.24 -33.60 10.05
C ALA A 419 -12.59 -32.38 10.77
N GLY A 420 -13.27 -31.23 10.79
CA GLY A 420 -12.80 -30.00 11.46
C GLY A 420 -13.49 -29.68 12.79
N ALA A 421 -14.42 -30.51 13.28
CA ALA A 421 -15.10 -30.28 14.55
C ALA A 421 -14.44 -30.97 15.73
N ASP A 422 -13.64 -32.00 15.47
CA ASP A 422 -12.87 -32.67 16.50
C ASP A 422 -11.85 -31.69 17.11
N GLY A 423 -12.12 -31.25 18.33
CA GLY A 423 -11.30 -30.31 19.09
C GLY A 423 -11.80 -28.88 19.18
N LYS A 424 -12.85 -28.47 18.43
CA LYS A 424 -13.48 -27.15 18.58
C LYS A 424 -14.53 -27.13 19.70
N THR A 425 -14.53 -26.04 20.44
CA THR A 425 -15.56 -25.77 21.47
C THR A 425 -16.91 -25.47 20.82
N ALA A 426 -18.01 -25.63 21.57
CA ALA A 426 -19.35 -25.28 21.10
C ALA A 426 -19.45 -23.79 20.71
N GLU A 427 -18.71 -22.90 21.39
CA GLU A 427 -18.68 -21.46 21.06
C GLU A 427 -17.96 -21.19 19.74
N GLU A 428 -16.82 -21.82 19.49
CA GLU A 428 -16.10 -21.68 18.21
C GLU A 428 -16.92 -22.19 17.03
N LEU A 429 -17.60 -23.31 17.19
CA LEU A 429 -18.49 -23.85 16.17
C LEU A 429 -19.69 -22.93 15.92
N LEU A 430 -20.32 -22.41 16.95
CA LEU A 430 -21.44 -21.49 16.83
C LEU A 430 -21.04 -20.19 16.10
N ARG A 431 -19.82 -19.71 16.28
CA ARG A 431 -19.30 -18.48 15.67
C ARG A 431 -18.83 -18.64 14.21
N THR A 432 -18.74 -19.85 13.68
CA THR A 432 -18.18 -20.12 12.33
C THR A 432 -18.96 -19.42 11.21
N ASP A 433 -20.30 -19.49 11.22
CA ASP A 433 -21.17 -18.74 10.29
C ASP A 433 -22.33 -18.11 11.04
N TYR A 434 -21.98 -17.16 11.90
CA TYR A 434 -22.89 -16.45 12.80
C TYR A 434 -23.32 -15.13 12.20
N LYS A 435 -24.63 -14.91 12.03
CA LYS A 435 -25.19 -13.66 11.49
C LYS A 435 -26.29 -13.13 12.36
N GLN A 436 -26.31 -11.80 12.48
CA GLN A 436 -27.32 -11.07 13.23
C GLN A 436 -28.33 -10.45 12.25
N PHE A 437 -29.60 -10.46 12.66
CA PHE A 437 -30.71 -9.90 11.91
C PHE A 437 -31.56 -9.06 12.84
N HIS A 438 -31.95 -7.90 12.34
CA HIS A 438 -32.96 -7.08 12.98
C HIS A 438 -34.23 -7.14 12.14
N ILE A 439 -35.27 -7.84 12.62
CA ILE A 439 -36.51 -8.09 11.90
C ILE A 439 -37.65 -7.49 12.72
N ALA A 440 -38.29 -6.44 12.20
CA ALA A 440 -39.21 -5.60 12.96
C ALA A 440 -38.56 -5.09 14.27
N GLU A 441 -39.09 -5.42 15.42
CA GLU A 441 -38.53 -5.04 16.74
C GLU A 441 -37.70 -6.17 17.39
N GLN A 442 -37.39 -7.25 16.66
CA GLN A 442 -36.71 -8.42 17.20
C GLN A 442 -35.24 -8.47 16.78
N ASN A 443 -34.36 -8.68 17.73
CA ASN A 443 -32.93 -8.95 17.53
C ASN A 443 -32.70 -10.46 17.47
N ILE A 444 -32.39 -10.99 16.30
CA ILE A 444 -32.26 -12.43 16.07
C ILE A 444 -30.84 -12.76 15.65
N ALA A 445 -30.24 -13.76 16.24
CA ALA A 445 -28.99 -14.32 15.78
C ALA A 445 -29.18 -15.73 15.21
N VAL A 446 -28.63 -16.01 14.05
CA VAL A 446 -28.70 -17.33 13.43
C VAL A 446 -27.31 -17.77 12.97
N SER A 447 -26.85 -18.87 13.54
CA SER A 447 -25.65 -19.58 13.10
C SER A 447 -26.05 -20.75 12.21
N GLN A 448 -25.19 -21.11 11.24
CA GLN A 448 -25.40 -22.30 10.41
C GLN A 448 -24.13 -23.14 10.36
N ILE A 449 -24.30 -24.45 10.60
CA ILE A 449 -23.26 -25.48 10.42
C ILE A 449 -23.81 -26.47 9.41
N THR A 450 -23.04 -26.78 8.36
CA THR A 450 -23.40 -27.79 7.36
C THR A 450 -22.52 -29.02 7.57
N CYS A 451 -23.13 -30.19 7.62
CA CYS A 451 -22.45 -31.48 7.85
C CYS A 451 -23.05 -32.60 7.00
N ASP A 452 -22.34 -33.70 6.89
CA ASP A 452 -22.81 -34.94 6.26
C ASP A 452 -23.47 -35.91 7.26
N ASP A 453 -23.22 -35.69 8.56
CA ASP A 453 -23.83 -36.44 9.67
C ASP A 453 -24.08 -35.49 10.85
N SER A 454 -25.35 -35.26 11.14
CA SER A 454 -25.78 -34.38 12.23
C SER A 454 -25.80 -35.06 13.60
N GLU A 455 -25.77 -36.39 13.69
CA GLU A 455 -25.90 -37.12 14.96
C GLU A 455 -24.79 -36.71 15.95
N HIS A 456 -23.56 -36.59 15.46
CA HIS A 456 -22.41 -36.22 16.28
C HIS A 456 -22.54 -34.79 16.88
N LEU A 457 -23.07 -33.84 16.13
CA LEU A 457 -23.34 -32.49 16.60
C LEU A 457 -24.54 -32.43 17.55
N MET A 458 -25.59 -33.17 17.23
CA MET A 458 -26.77 -33.25 18.07
C MET A 458 -26.49 -33.89 19.44
N ALA A 459 -25.52 -34.79 19.53
CA ALA A 459 -25.06 -35.33 20.80
C ALA A 459 -24.47 -34.25 21.73
N ARG A 460 -24.01 -33.11 21.17
CA ARG A 460 -23.50 -31.93 21.89
C ARG A 460 -24.53 -30.82 22.08
N SER A 461 -25.81 -31.09 21.82
CA SER A 461 -26.89 -30.07 21.87
C SER A 461 -26.96 -29.32 23.20
N GLY A 462 -26.72 -30.00 24.33
CA GLY A 462 -26.66 -29.38 25.65
C GLY A 462 -25.57 -28.30 25.75
N GLU A 463 -24.35 -28.58 25.24
CA GLU A 463 -23.24 -27.62 25.23
C GLU A 463 -23.58 -26.38 24.39
N PHE A 464 -24.18 -26.59 23.21
CA PHE A 464 -24.62 -25.50 22.33
C PHE A 464 -25.68 -24.62 23.00
N LEU A 465 -26.70 -25.21 23.61
CA LEU A 465 -27.78 -24.47 24.29
C LEU A 465 -27.24 -23.61 25.46
N GLU A 466 -26.27 -24.13 26.22
CA GLU A 466 -25.63 -23.34 27.29
C GLU A 466 -24.89 -22.11 26.77
N VAL A 467 -24.11 -22.29 25.68
CA VAL A 467 -23.39 -21.18 25.04
C VAL A 467 -24.36 -20.19 24.42
N MET A 468 -25.39 -20.67 23.73
CA MET A 468 -26.43 -19.82 23.14
C MET A 468 -27.17 -19.00 24.18
N GLN A 469 -27.47 -19.58 25.35
CA GLN A 469 -28.09 -18.85 26.45
C GLN A 469 -27.20 -17.71 26.97
N LYS A 470 -25.91 -17.94 27.13
CA LYS A 470 -24.93 -16.91 27.52
C LYS A 470 -24.86 -15.77 26.50
N LEU A 471 -24.77 -16.13 25.22
CA LEU A 471 -24.69 -15.16 24.13
C LEU A 471 -25.99 -14.36 23.97
N ARG A 472 -27.15 -15.00 24.16
CA ARG A 472 -28.45 -14.33 24.13
C ARG A 472 -28.53 -13.22 25.15
N VAL A 473 -28.15 -13.49 26.41
CA VAL A 473 -28.18 -12.51 27.50
C VAL A 473 -27.15 -11.40 27.27
N ALA A 474 -25.92 -11.77 26.86
CA ALA A 474 -24.83 -10.81 26.69
C ALA A 474 -25.05 -9.81 25.54
N ASN A 475 -25.81 -10.19 24.51
CA ASN A 475 -26.02 -9.36 23.31
C ASN A 475 -27.50 -8.92 23.17
N GLU A 476 -28.34 -9.15 24.16
CA GLU A 476 -29.75 -8.76 24.16
C GLU A 476 -30.55 -9.30 22.97
N TYR A 477 -30.31 -10.57 22.58
CA TYR A 477 -31.08 -11.21 21.51
C TYR A 477 -32.42 -11.71 22.06
N ASP A 478 -33.47 -11.52 21.25
CA ASP A 478 -34.77 -12.13 21.53
C ASP A 478 -34.75 -13.62 21.26
N ILE A 479 -34.10 -14.00 20.15
CA ILE A 479 -33.93 -15.41 19.74
C ILE A 479 -32.54 -15.62 19.20
N ILE A 480 -31.91 -16.72 19.60
CA ILE A 480 -30.69 -17.24 18.96
C ILE A 480 -30.95 -18.65 18.46
N ILE A 481 -30.55 -18.92 17.22
CA ILE A 481 -30.78 -20.18 16.52
C ILE A 481 -29.45 -20.73 16.02
N LEU A 482 -29.21 -22.02 16.26
CA LEU A 482 -28.19 -22.79 15.59
C LEU A 482 -28.87 -23.75 14.61
N MET A 483 -28.62 -23.54 13.32
CA MET A 483 -29.09 -24.38 12.23
C MET A 483 -28.00 -25.40 11.88
N ILE A 484 -28.23 -26.68 12.18
CA ILE A 484 -27.37 -27.80 11.79
C ILE A 484 -27.98 -28.44 10.56
N THR A 485 -27.40 -28.16 9.42
CA THR A 485 -27.86 -28.62 8.11
C THR A 485 -27.20 -29.95 7.75
N ASP A 486 -27.99 -31.00 7.74
CA ASP A 486 -27.54 -32.33 7.34
C ASP A 486 -27.80 -32.54 5.84
N VAL A 487 -26.70 -32.69 5.10
CA VAL A 487 -26.74 -32.80 3.65
C VAL A 487 -27.31 -34.15 3.22
N LEU A 488 -27.10 -35.23 3.97
CA LEU A 488 -27.59 -36.55 3.64
C LEU A 488 -29.07 -36.71 3.99
N LEU A 489 -29.50 -36.18 5.12
CA LEU A 489 -30.92 -36.18 5.54
C LEU A 489 -31.77 -35.16 4.77
N GLU A 490 -31.15 -34.29 3.97
CA GLU A 490 -31.83 -33.20 3.25
C GLU A 490 -32.72 -32.34 4.15
N GLY A 491 -32.21 -31.96 5.31
CA GLY A 491 -32.94 -31.17 6.30
C GLY A 491 -32.06 -30.48 7.29
N SER A 492 -32.66 -29.72 8.18
CA SER A 492 -31.89 -29.02 9.22
C SER A 492 -32.51 -29.23 10.59
N HIS A 493 -31.65 -29.52 11.57
CA HIS A 493 -31.97 -29.40 12.98
C HIS A 493 -31.80 -27.94 13.38
N LEU A 494 -32.81 -27.35 14.01
CA LEU A 494 -32.73 -26.03 14.62
C LEU A 494 -32.68 -26.22 16.15
N LEU A 495 -31.54 -25.92 16.76
CA LEU A 495 -31.44 -25.66 18.20
C LEU A 495 -31.67 -24.17 18.43
N TYR A 496 -32.45 -23.80 19.42
CA TYR A 496 -32.75 -22.39 19.67
C TYR A 496 -32.87 -22.07 21.15
N VAL A 497 -32.68 -20.80 21.48
CA VAL A 497 -32.96 -20.25 22.81
C VAL A 497 -33.80 -18.99 22.61
N GLY A 498 -35.04 -19.03 23.08
CA GLY A 498 -36.02 -17.97 22.89
C GLY A 498 -37.45 -18.48 23.13
N SER A 499 -38.45 -17.86 22.49
CA SER A 499 -39.85 -18.21 22.63
C SER A 499 -40.25 -19.41 21.76
N ASP A 500 -40.78 -20.46 22.39
CA ASP A 500 -41.33 -21.65 21.71
C ASP A 500 -42.51 -21.27 20.81
N ASP A 501 -43.34 -20.32 21.22
CA ASP A 501 -44.49 -19.87 20.42
C ASP A 501 -44.05 -19.24 19.09
N ILE A 502 -43.00 -18.44 19.09
CA ILE A 502 -42.46 -17.84 17.87
C ILE A 502 -41.90 -18.93 16.94
N MET A 503 -41.16 -19.88 17.48
CA MET A 503 -40.61 -20.98 16.72
C MET A 503 -41.69 -21.89 16.13
N GLN A 504 -42.73 -22.19 16.93
CA GLN A 504 -43.87 -22.98 16.44
C GLN A 504 -44.64 -22.25 15.35
N GLN A 505 -44.87 -20.97 15.49
CA GLN A 505 -45.60 -20.16 14.49
C GLN A 505 -44.78 -20.03 13.18
N ALA A 506 -43.49 -19.75 13.28
CA ALA A 506 -42.60 -19.56 12.13
C ALA A 506 -42.48 -20.83 11.29
N PHE A 507 -42.32 -21.96 11.93
CA PHE A 507 -41.98 -23.22 11.22
C PHE A 507 -43.13 -24.24 11.17
N SER A 508 -44.25 -23.97 11.79
CA SER A 508 -45.41 -24.85 11.88
C SER A 508 -45.09 -26.26 12.41
N VAL A 509 -44.09 -26.33 13.32
CA VAL A 509 -43.63 -27.57 13.97
C VAL A 509 -43.62 -27.30 15.48
N VAL A 510 -44.13 -28.25 16.27
CA VAL A 510 -44.09 -28.12 17.73
C VAL A 510 -42.70 -28.40 18.26
N PRO A 511 -42.05 -27.42 18.93
CA PRO A 511 -40.76 -27.61 19.50
C PRO A 511 -40.71 -28.66 20.59
N ARG A 512 -39.56 -29.35 20.71
CA ARG A 512 -39.30 -30.26 21.85
C ARG A 512 -37.88 -30.00 22.34
N ASP A 513 -37.71 -29.73 23.60
CA ASP A 513 -36.39 -29.52 24.23
C ASP A 513 -35.52 -28.50 23.48
N ASN A 514 -36.09 -27.34 23.12
CA ASN A 514 -35.42 -26.28 22.33
C ASN A 514 -34.90 -26.74 20.96
N HIS A 515 -35.57 -27.72 20.36
CA HIS A 515 -35.16 -28.35 19.10
C HIS A 515 -36.36 -28.52 18.16
N LEU A 516 -36.09 -28.33 16.85
CA LEU A 516 -36.95 -28.62 15.71
C LEU A 516 -36.16 -29.35 14.63
N PHE A 517 -36.78 -30.26 13.91
CA PHE A 517 -36.25 -30.79 12.63
C PHE A 517 -37.12 -30.32 11.48
N LEU A 518 -36.50 -29.70 10.49
CA LEU A 518 -37.17 -29.18 9.30
C LEU A 518 -36.69 -29.90 8.05
N PRO A 519 -37.46 -30.84 7.52
CA PRO A 519 -37.10 -31.55 6.28
C PRO A 519 -37.12 -30.58 5.10
N LYS A 520 -36.16 -30.72 4.15
CA LYS A 520 -35.95 -29.88 2.96
C LYS A 520 -35.64 -28.43 3.22
N VAL A 521 -35.30 -28.05 4.45
CA VAL A 521 -34.78 -26.72 4.79
C VAL A 521 -33.25 -26.81 4.85
N MET A 522 -32.58 -26.17 3.90
CA MET A 522 -31.13 -26.26 3.69
C MET A 522 -30.45 -24.89 3.69
N SER A 523 -31.22 -23.79 3.68
CA SER A 523 -30.67 -22.45 3.53
C SER A 523 -31.25 -21.51 4.58
N ARG A 524 -30.34 -20.98 5.43
CA ARG A 524 -30.68 -19.91 6.39
C ARG A 524 -31.30 -18.70 5.69
N LYS A 525 -30.59 -18.15 4.67
CA LYS A 525 -30.96 -16.90 4.00
C LYS A 525 -32.26 -16.99 3.21
N LYS A 526 -32.52 -18.14 2.56
CA LYS A 526 -33.64 -18.28 1.62
C LYS A 526 -34.86 -19.00 2.19
N GLN A 527 -34.71 -19.69 3.32
CA GLN A 527 -35.78 -20.45 3.93
C GLN A 527 -36.01 -20.03 5.38
N VAL A 528 -35.02 -20.12 6.27
CA VAL A 528 -35.21 -19.85 7.69
C VAL A 528 -35.55 -18.37 7.97
N ILE A 529 -34.76 -17.44 7.42
CA ILE A 529 -35.01 -16.01 7.63
C ILE A 529 -36.32 -15.53 7.04
N PRO A 530 -36.71 -15.89 5.79
CA PRO A 530 -38.03 -15.55 5.26
C PRO A 530 -39.19 -16.09 6.09
N MET A 531 -39.12 -17.34 6.62
CA MET A 531 -40.12 -17.89 7.49
C MET A 531 -40.29 -17.09 8.79
N LEU A 532 -39.17 -16.67 9.40
CA LEU A 532 -39.21 -15.79 10.57
C LEU A 532 -39.76 -14.41 10.22
N THR A 533 -39.32 -13.82 9.09
CA THR A 533 -39.80 -12.49 8.66
C THR A 533 -41.30 -12.47 8.41
N ALA A 534 -41.85 -13.55 7.86
CA ALA A 534 -43.30 -13.66 7.58
C ALA A 534 -44.18 -13.55 8.84
N LEU A 535 -43.65 -13.70 10.03
CA LEU A 535 -44.39 -13.53 11.27
C LEU A 535 -44.66 -12.06 11.62
N TRP A 536 -43.75 -11.16 11.21
CA TRP A 536 -43.76 -9.76 11.64
C TRP A 536 -43.90 -8.76 10.48
N GLY A 537 -44.04 -9.30 9.20
CA GLY A 537 -44.07 -8.50 7.96
C GLY A 537 -45.49 -8.36 7.39
#